data_db1deea94d1b5183633e996a70dd564c
#
_entry.id   db1deea94d1b5183633e996a70dd564c
#
_cell.length_a   1.000
_cell.length_b   1.000
_cell.length_c   1.000
_cell.angle_alpha   90.00
_cell.angle_beta   90.00
_cell.angle_gamma   90.00
#
_symmetry.space_group_name_H-M   'P 1'
#
loop_
_entity.id
_entity.type
_entity.pdbx_description
1 polymer ?
#
loop_
_entity_poly.entity_id
_entity_poly.type
_entity_poly.pdbx_seq_one_letter_code
_entity_poly.pdbx_strand_id
1 'polypeptide(L)'
;MDELDIRIIETLVEDARTSFRMMAKEFDKSPDTIINRYRCLCEEGVIRGSTIIVDPREIGYEGTAAFHIDVSSSGETKAELGTILNTLIKMPSIIVATKTMGDHDLLALGVIHDFDHLMRLGQEIAGIPGIKNIQTVLWASHGEVCHKYFII
;
A
#
# COMPACT_ATOMS: atom_id res chain seq x y z
N MET A 1 -2.36 16.61 -17.37
CA MET A 1 -1.15 15.77 -17.32
C MET A 1 -0.60 15.64 -18.73
N ASP A 2 0.65 16.00 -18.98
CA ASP A 2 1.32 15.96 -20.27
C ASP A 2 2.52 14.99 -20.23
N GLU A 3 3.29 14.89 -21.35
CA GLU A 3 4.45 13.99 -21.45
C GLU A 3 5.54 14.29 -20.41
N LEU A 4 5.74 15.56 -20.07
CA LEU A 4 6.71 15.95 -19.04
C LEU A 4 6.27 15.46 -17.64
N ASP A 5 4.99 15.55 -17.34
CA ASP A 5 4.43 15.06 -16.07
C ASP A 5 4.64 13.54 -15.94
N ILE A 6 4.41 12.79 -17.01
CA ILE A 6 4.61 11.34 -17.05
C ILE A 6 6.09 11.01 -16.79
N ARG A 7 7.02 11.66 -17.47
CA ARG A 7 8.46 11.46 -17.29
C ARG A 7 8.93 11.77 -15.86
N ILE A 8 8.38 12.83 -15.24
CA ILE A 8 8.67 13.15 -13.84
C ILE A 8 8.21 12.01 -12.93
N ILE A 9 7.00 11.48 -13.14
CA ILE A 9 6.44 10.37 -12.36
C ILE A 9 7.30 9.12 -12.53
N GLU A 10 7.61 8.73 -13.76
CA GLU A 10 8.43 7.54 -14.06
C GLU A 10 9.79 7.60 -13.38
N THR A 11 10.49 8.73 -13.49
CA THR A 11 11.78 8.94 -12.83
C THR A 11 11.68 8.82 -11.32
N LEU A 12 10.63 9.39 -10.70
CA LEU A 12 10.45 9.33 -9.26
C LEU A 12 9.96 7.95 -8.76
N VAL A 13 9.29 7.18 -9.62
CA VAL A 13 8.93 5.79 -9.32
C VAL A 13 10.16 4.90 -9.35
N GLU A 14 11.10 5.15 -10.27
CA GLU A 14 12.37 4.42 -10.35
C GLU A 14 13.29 4.79 -9.19
N ASP A 15 13.50 6.08 -8.94
CA ASP A 15 14.26 6.57 -7.78
C ASP A 15 13.64 7.88 -7.25
N ALA A 16 12.86 7.77 -6.17
CA ALA A 16 12.23 8.91 -5.50
C ALA A 16 13.24 9.93 -4.91
N ARG A 17 14.53 9.61 -4.90
CA ARG A 17 15.61 10.52 -4.43
C ARG A 17 16.24 11.32 -5.57
N THR A 18 15.85 11.07 -6.81
CA THR A 18 16.36 11.83 -7.96
C THR A 18 16.09 13.32 -7.78
N SER A 19 17.14 14.14 -7.88
CA SER A 19 16.99 15.58 -7.65
C SER A 19 16.31 16.26 -8.84
N PHE A 20 15.50 17.27 -8.57
CA PHE A 20 14.87 18.08 -9.62
C PHE A 20 15.88 18.73 -10.58
N ARG A 21 17.11 19.00 -10.11
CA ARG A 21 18.19 19.50 -10.98
C ARG A 21 18.69 18.44 -11.97
N MET A 22 18.75 17.19 -11.54
CA MET A 22 19.11 16.08 -12.44
C MET A 22 18.03 15.89 -13.50
N MET A 23 16.76 15.82 -13.10
CA MET A 23 15.63 15.72 -14.04
C MET A 23 15.61 16.92 -15.03
N ALA A 24 15.84 18.14 -14.53
CA ALA A 24 15.87 19.34 -15.36
C ALA A 24 16.92 19.24 -16.47
N LYS A 25 18.11 18.75 -16.12
CA LYS A 25 19.21 18.53 -17.08
C LYS A 25 18.87 17.44 -18.09
N GLU A 26 18.29 16.33 -17.63
CA GLU A 26 17.92 15.20 -18.47
C GLU A 26 16.79 15.53 -19.44
N PHE A 27 15.80 16.31 -18.98
CA PHE A 27 14.61 16.66 -19.76
C PHE A 27 14.78 17.95 -20.58
N ASP A 28 15.97 18.57 -20.52
CA ASP A 28 16.24 19.88 -21.15
C ASP A 28 15.22 20.95 -20.73
N LYS A 29 15.01 21.08 -19.41
CA LYS A 29 14.10 22.03 -18.78
C LYS A 29 14.82 22.80 -17.67
N SER A 30 14.20 23.90 -17.22
CA SER A 30 14.68 24.57 -16.02
C SER A 30 14.30 23.78 -14.75
N PRO A 31 15.10 23.85 -13.66
CA PRO A 31 14.74 23.27 -12.38
C PRO A 31 13.39 23.80 -11.86
N ASP A 32 13.10 25.09 -12.06
CA ASP A 32 11.84 25.69 -11.64
C ASP A 32 10.64 25.09 -12.39
N THR A 33 10.82 24.74 -13.67
CA THR A 33 9.79 24.05 -14.44
C THR A 33 9.45 22.71 -13.79
N ILE A 34 10.47 21.89 -13.47
CA ILE A 34 10.28 20.58 -12.83
C ILE A 34 9.63 20.72 -11.45
N ILE A 35 10.11 21.66 -10.63
CA ILE A 35 9.55 21.92 -9.30
C ILE A 35 8.07 22.32 -9.37
N ASN A 36 7.72 23.19 -10.30
CA ASN A 36 6.34 23.62 -10.45
C ASN A 36 5.43 22.50 -10.92
N ARG A 37 5.90 21.67 -11.87
CA ARG A 37 5.14 20.50 -12.34
C ARG A 37 4.93 19.47 -11.22
N TYR A 38 5.99 19.15 -10.48
CA TYR A 38 5.88 18.25 -9.33
C TYR A 38 4.88 18.77 -8.29
N ARG A 39 4.90 20.09 -8.01
CA ARG A 39 3.94 20.71 -7.07
C ARG A 39 2.50 20.57 -7.56
N CYS A 40 2.23 20.85 -8.84
CA CYS A 40 0.91 20.65 -9.43
C CYS A 40 0.44 19.20 -9.32
N LEU A 41 1.30 18.24 -9.62
CA LEU A 41 0.99 16.81 -9.49
C LEU A 41 0.64 16.41 -8.04
N CYS A 42 1.28 17.03 -7.06
CA CYS A 42 0.93 16.83 -5.64
C CYS A 42 -0.42 17.49 -5.29
N GLU A 43 -0.65 18.74 -5.73
CA GLU A 43 -1.89 19.48 -5.48
C GLU A 43 -3.11 18.81 -6.12
N GLU A 44 -2.94 18.26 -7.32
CA GLU A 44 -3.96 17.49 -8.03
C GLU A 44 -4.17 16.07 -7.44
N GLY A 45 -3.35 15.65 -6.48
CA GLY A 45 -3.42 14.33 -5.83
C GLY A 45 -2.95 13.17 -6.70
N VAL A 46 -2.26 13.45 -7.81
CA VAL A 46 -1.61 12.44 -8.65
C VAL A 46 -0.43 11.82 -7.89
N ILE A 47 0.44 12.66 -7.32
CA ILE A 47 1.49 12.24 -6.40
C ILE A 47 0.98 12.46 -4.98
N ARG A 48 0.75 11.38 -4.23
CA ARG A 48 0.24 11.43 -2.86
C ARG A 48 1.33 11.44 -1.81
N GLY A 49 2.55 11.07 -2.18
CA GLY A 49 3.69 10.98 -1.29
C GLY A 49 4.79 10.11 -1.85
N SER A 50 5.88 10.03 -1.12
CA SER A 50 6.99 9.11 -1.38
C SER A 50 7.31 8.34 -0.10
N THR A 51 7.78 7.10 -0.25
CA THR A 51 8.16 6.22 0.85
C THR A 51 9.43 5.46 0.50
N ILE A 52 9.99 4.78 1.49
CA ILE A 52 11.05 3.81 1.27
C ILE A 52 10.47 2.40 1.29
N ILE A 53 11.06 1.51 0.50
CA ILE A 53 10.78 0.09 0.56
C ILE A 53 11.82 -0.51 1.50
N VAL A 54 11.35 -1.23 2.51
CA VAL A 54 12.20 -1.90 3.50
C VAL A 54 11.99 -3.41 3.36
N ASP A 55 13.07 -4.18 3.39
CA ASP A 55 12.95 -5.64 3.51
C ASP A 55 12.46 -5.95 4.94
N PRO A 56 11.25 -6.50 5.10
CA PRO A 56 10.70 -6.76 6.42
C PRO A 56 11.55 -7.74 7.23
N ARG A 57 12.33 -8.62 6.61
CA ARG A 57 13.22 -9.57 7.28
C ARG A 57 14.35 -8.86 8.02
N GLU A 58 14.89 -7.78 7.45
CA GLU A 58 15.99 -7.00 8.06
C GLU A 58 15.54 -6.22 9.31
N ILE A 59 14.24 -6.09 9.52
CA ILE A 59 13.64 -5.45 10.69
C ILE A 59 12.86 -6.43 11.58
N GLY A 60 13.12 -7.74 11.43
CA GLY A 60 12.66 -8.79 12.34
C GLY A 60 11.31 -9.41 12.00
N TYR A 61 10.79 -9.22 10.79
CA TYR A 61 9.62 -9.96 10.32
C TYR A 61 10.04 -11.21 9.52
N GLU A 62 9.38 -12.33 9.76
CA GLU A 62 9.68 -13.61 9.10
C GLU A 62 8.82 -13.86 7.86
N GLY A 63 7.71 -13.13 7.70
CA GLY A 63 6.82 -13.36 6.56
C GLY A 63 5.76 -12.29 6.37
N THR A 64 4.97 -12.50 5.34
CA THR A 64 3.80 -11.69 5.00
C THR A 64 2.57 -12.59 4.88
N ALA A 65 1.44 -12.14 5.38
CA ALA A 65 0.17 -12.84 5.27
C ALA A 65 -0.87 -11.95 4.58
N ALA A 66 -1.68 -12.56 3.71
CA ALA A 66 -2.87 -11.95 3.16
C ALA A 66 -4.10 -12.47 3.93
N PHE A 67 -4.95 -11.57 4.37
CA PHE A 67 -6.21 -11.84 5.03
C PHE A 67 -7.35 -11.46 4.08
N HIS A 68 -8.04 -12.45 3.55
CA HIS A 68 -9.27 -12.29 2.80
C HIS A 68 -10.43 -12.29 3.78
N ILE A 69 -11.21 -11.22 3.79
CA ILE A 69 -12.16 -10.93 4.85
C ILE A 69 -13.55 -10.80 4.27
N ASP A 70 -14.49 -11.54 4.85
CA ASP A 70 -15.92 -11.42 4.56
C ASP A 70 -16.58 -10.65 5.70
N VAL A 71 -17.44 -9.69 5.36
CA VAL A 71 -18.24 -8.95 6.33
C VAL A 71 -19.67 -9.51 6.43
N SER A 72 -20.33 -9.27 7.55
CA SER A 72 -21.72 -9.66 7.72
C SER A 72 -22.63 -8.77 6.87
N SER A 73 -23.75 -9.31 6.38
CA SER A 73 -24.76 -8.59 5.61
C SER A 73 -25.36 -7.37 6.32
N SER A 74 -25.23 -7.28 7.64
CA SER A 74 -25.55 -6.10 8.43
C SER A 74 -24.47 -5.01 8.37
N GLY A 75 -23.26 -5.35 7.87
CA GLY A 75 -22.09 -4.48 7.77
C GLY A 75 -21.83 -3.93 6.34
N GLU A 76 -22.74 -4.16 5.40
CA GLU A 76 -22.53 -3.84 3.97
C GLU A 76 -22.71 -2.36 3.63
N THR A 77 -23.06 -1.50 4.58
CA THR A 77 -23.10 -0.07 4.29
C THR A 77 -21.68 0.45 4.03
N LYS A 78 -21.53 1.37 3.06
CA LYS A 78 -20.24 2.01 2.77
C LYS A 78 -19.56 2.62 4.00
N ALA A 79 -20.34 3.02 5.01
CA ALA A 79 -19.85 3.60 6.25
C ALA A 79 -19.22 2.54 7.15
N GLU A 80 -19.82 1.36 7.25
CA GLU A 80 -19.32 0.25 8.07
C GLU A 80 -18.05 -0.36 7.48
N LEU A 81 -17.99 -0.59 6.17
CA LEU A 81 -16.77 -1.02 5.47
C LEU A 81 -15.64 -0.01 5.63
N GLY A 82 -15.94 1.30 5.59
CA GLY A 82 -14.96 2.35 5.85
C GLY A 82 -14.40 2.29 7.27
N THR A 83 -15.24 2.01 8.26
CA THR A 83 -14.85 1.87 9.66
C THR A 83 -13.95 0.66 9.88
N ILE A 84 -14.30 -0.50 9.30
CA ILE A 84 -13.46 -1.71 9.35
C ILE A 84 -12.11 -1.46 8.71
N LEU A 85 -12.06 -0.86 7.50
CA LEU A 85 -10.80 -0.52 6.83
C LEU A 85 -9.93 0.43 7.66
N ASN A 86 -10.54 1.46 8.26
CA ASN A 86 -9.82 2.39 9.13
C ASN A 86 -9.29 1.72 10.40
N THR A 87 -9.96 0.69 10.89
CA THR A 87 -9.50 -0.11 12.03
C THR A 87 -8.32 -0.98 11.60
N LEU A 88 -8.44 -1.68 10.47
CA LEU A 88 -7.37 -2.53 9.94
C LEU A 88 -6.09 -1.74 9.70
N ILE A 89 -6.16 -0.61 8.99
CA ILE A 89 -4.95 0.16 8.64
C ILE A 89 -4.26 0.82 9.84
N LYS A 90 -4.94 0.94 10.97
CA LYS A 90 -4.34 1.40 12.23
C LYS A 90 -3.60 0.31 13.00
N MET A 91 -3.79 -0.96 12.64
CA MET A 91 -3.06 -2.06 13.26
C MET A 91 -1.60 -2.03 12.79
N PRO A 92 -0.62 -2.03 13.71
CA PRO A 92 0.80 -1.84 13.35
C PRO A 92 1.35 -2.85 12.34
N SER A 93 0.83 -4.08 12.37
CA SER A 93 1.27 -5.16 11.48
C SER A 93 0.57 -5.14 10.12
N ILE A 94 -0.45 -4.32 9.91
CA ILE A 94 -1.16 -4.21 8.63
C ILE A 94 -0.52 -3.12 7.77
N ILE A 95 -0.03 -3.50 6.59
CA ILE A 95 0.64 -2.61 5.64
C ILE A 95 -0.28 -2.14 4.51
N VAL A 96 -1.32 -2.92 4.20
CA VAL A 96 -2.34 -2.59 3.19
C VAL A 96 -3.69 -3.08 3.69
N ALA A 97 -4.72 -2.27 3.51
CA ALA A 97 -6.10 -2.70 3.63
C ALA A 97 -6.94 -2.04 2.54
N THR A 98 -7.74 -2.83 1.82
CA THR A 98 -8.53 -2.35 0.70
C THR A 98 -9.84 -3.13 0.54
N LYS A 99 -10.80 -2.53 -0.16
CA LYS A 99 -11.99 -3.24 -0.62
C LYS A 99 -11.64 -4.09 -1.84
N THR A 100 -12.26 -5.26 -1.93
CA THR A 100 -12.13 -6.14 -3.09
C THR A 100 -13.47 -6.27 -3.83
N MET A 101 -13.39 -6.71 -5.06
CA MET A 101 -14.56 -7.10 -5.85
C MET A 101 -14.35 -8.57 -6.26
N GLY A 102 -15.15 -9.48 -5.71
CA GLY A 102 -15.02 -10.93 -5.94
C GLY A 102 -15.58 -11.71 -4.77
N ASP A 103 -14.94 -12.82 -4.44
CA ASP A 103 -15.39 -13.77 -3.43
C ASP A 103 -15.28 -13.23 -1.99
N HIS A 104 -14.49 -12.19 -1.77
CA HIS A 104 -14.29 -11.56 -0.46
C HIS A 104 -14.52 -10.06 -0.53
N ASP A 105 -14.94 -9.45 0.57
CA ASP A 105 -15.29 -8.02 0.66
C ASP A 105 -14.08 -7.12 0.85
N LEU A 106 -13.10 -7.60 1.65
CA LEU A 106 -11.90 -6.84 1.99
C LEU A 106 -10.65 -7.73 1.88
N LEU A 107 -9.52 -7.09 1.58
CA LEU A 107 -8.19 -7.67 1.65
C LEU A 107 -7.34 -6.84 2.60
N ALA A 108 -6.63 -7.51 3.51
CA ALA A 108 -5.56 -6.91 4.29
C ALA A 108 -4.25 -7.67 4.07
N LEU A 109 -3.14 -6.95 3.94
CA LEU A 109 -1.81 -7.53 3.94
C LEU A 109 -1.11 -7.15 5.23
N GLY A 110 -0.53 -8.13 5.91
CA GLY A 110 0.17 -7.94 7.16
C GLY A 110 1.55 -8.57 7.16
N VAL A 111 2.46 -7.98 7.93
CA VAL A 111 3.78 -8.53 8.22
C VAL A 111 3.74 -9.30 9.54
N ILE A 112 4.43 -10.42 9.61
CA ILE A 112 4.39 -11.33 10.76
C ILE A 112 5.81 -11.67 11.25
N HIS A 113 6.00 -11.69 12.57
CA HIS A 113 7.27 -12.06 13.19
C HIS A 113 7.43 -13.58 13.29
N ASP A 114 6.33 -14.28 13.60
CA ASP A 114 6.30 -15.72 13.84
C ASP A 114 4.87 -16.27 13.69
N PHE A 115 4.72 -17.57 13.85
CA PHE A 115 3.41 -18.22 13.77
C PHE A 115 2.43 -17.76 14.88
N ASP A 116 2.93 -17.53 16.08
CA ASP A 116 2.09 -17.06 17.19
C ASP A 116 1.58 -15.64 16.94
N HIS A 117 2.42 -14.80 16.34
CA HIS A 117 1.99 -13.47 15.90
C HIS A 117 0.91 -13.55 14.81
N LEU A 118 1.06 -14.46 13.82
CA LEU A 118 0.04 -14.69 12.80
C LEU A 118 -1.30 -15.06 13.42
N MET A 119 -1.30 -15.99 14.38
CA MET A 119 -2.53 -16.43 15.05
C MET A 119 -3.18 -15.30 15.84
N ARG A 120 -2.38 -14.52 16.58
CA ARG A 120 -2.90 -13.35 17.32
C ARG A 120 -3.49 -12.30 16.36
N LEU A 121 -2.78 -11.95 15.30
CA LEU A 121 -3.24 -10.98 14.31
C LEU A 121 -4.56 -11.42 13.65
N GLY A 122 -4.66 -12.71 13.29
CA GLY A 122 -5.90 -13.29 12.77
C GLY A 122 -7.06 -13.18 13.77
N GLN A 123 -6.82 -13.44 15.05
CA GLN A 123 -7.83 -13.30 16.11
C GLN A 123 -8.24 -11.84 16.33
N GLU A 124 -7.29 -10.91 16.32
CA GLU A 124 -7.56 -9.48 16.43
C GLU A 124 -8.43 -8.98 15.28
N ILE A 125 -8.11 -9.40 14.05
CA ILE A 125 -8.91 -9.07 12.87
C ILE A 125 -10.32 -9.68 13.00
N ALA A 126 -10.44 -10.97 13.38
CA ALA A 126 -11.72 -11.64 13.56
C ALA A 126 -12.58 -10.99 14.64
N GLY A 127 -11.97 -10.35 15.64
CA GLY A 127 -12.64 -9.62 16.71
C GLY A 127 -13.22 -8.26 16.28
N ILE A 128 -12.92 -7.77 15.11
CA ILE A 128 -13.47 -6.49 14.63
C ILE A 128 -14.97 -6.63 14.34
N PRO A 129 -15.83 -5.81 14.94
CA PRO A 129 -17.27 -5.87 14.70
C PRO A 129 -17.62 -5.76 13.21
N GLY A 130 -18.49 -6.65 12.74
CA GLY A 130 -18.91 -6.72 11.35
C GLY A 130 -18.12 -7.73 10.50
N ILE A 131 -17.01 -8.26 10.98
CA ILE A 131 -16.29 -9.35 10.30
C ILE A 131 -16.98 -10.69 10.57
N LYS A 132 -17.25 -11.42 9.50
CA LYS A 132 -17.93 -12.72 9.52
C LYS A 132 -16.96 -13.89 9.40
N ASN A 133 -15.99 -13.76 8.49
CA ASN A 133 -15.06 -14.83 8.19
C ASN A 133 -13.73 -14.25 7.74
N ILE A 134 -12.63 -15.00 7.95
CA ILE A 134 -11.30 -14.66 7.49
C ILE A 134 -10.64 -15.89 6.89
N GLN A 135 -10.13 -15.75 5.69
CA GLN A 135 -9.24 -16.72 5.08
C GLN A 135 -7.83 -16.14 5.06
N THR A 136 -6.88 -16.86 5.67
CA THR A 136 -5.49 -16.42 5.75
C THR A 136 -4.64 -17.18 4.74
N VAL A 137 -3.85 -16.47 3.96
CA VAL A 137 -2.88 -17.01 3.00
C VAL A 137 -1.50 -16.50 3.39
N LEU A 138 -0.61 -17.44 3.72
CA LEU A 138 0.81 -17.14 3.96
C LEU A 138 1.55 -17.03 2.64
N TRP A 139 2.31 -15.97 2.47
CA TRP A 139 3.24 -15.87 1.36
C TRP A 139 4.53 -16.61 1.69
N ALA A 140 4.99 -17.45 0.76
CA ALA A 140 6.22 -18.18 0.94
C ALA A 140 7.40 -17.21 1.12
N SER A 141 8.18 -17.42 2.17
CA SER A 141 9.30 -16.56 2.58
C SER A 141 10.50 -16.55 1.61
N HIS A 142 10.42 -17.29 0.50
CA HIS A 142 11.53 -17.52 -0.43
C HIS A 142 11.33 -16.84 -1.80
N GLY A 143 10.33 -15.98 -1.94
CA GLY A 143 10.10 -15.21 -3.18
C GLY A 143 10.52 -13.75 -2.99
N GLU A 144 11.26 -13.22 -3.95
CA GLU A 144 11.38 -11.76 -4.07
C GLU A 144 9.96 -11.20 -4.21
N VAL A 145 9.54 -10.37 -3.26
CA VAL A 145 8.32 -9.58 -3.45
C VAL A 145 8.64 -8.54 -4.50
N CYS A 146 8.26 -8.80 -5.74
CA CYS A 146 8.37 -7.81 -6.81
C CYS A 146 7.48 -6.62 -6.48
N HIS A 147 8.08 -5.57 -5.95
CA HIS A 147 7.41 -4.31 -5.70
C HIS A 147 7.26 -3.55 -7.03
N LYS A 148 6.23 -3.86 -7.79
CA LYS A 148 5.85 -3.03 -8.91
C LYS A 148 4.64 -2.21 -8.48
N TYR A 149 4.88 -1.03 -7.91
CA TYR A 149 3.82 -0.07 -7.65
C TYR A 149 3.42 0.59 -8.97
N PHE A 150 2.14 0.55 -9.25
CA PHE A 150 1.42 1.16 -10.35
C PHE A 150 2.22 2.22 -11.12
N ILE A 151 2.95 1.77 -12.12
CA ILE A 151 3.36 2.62 -13.23
C ILE A 151 2.29 2.39 -14.29
N ILE A 152 1.59 3.43 -14.62
CA ILE A 152 0.66 3.43 -15.74
C ILE A 152 1.46 3.40 -17.03
#